data_4508c326719f7e2cb28a14187da43bbc
#
_entry.id   4508c326719f7e2cb28a14187da43bbc
#
_cell.length_a   1.000
_cell.length_b   1.000
_cell.length_c   1.000
_cell.angle_alpha   90.00
_cell.angle_beta   90.00
_cell.angle_gamma   90.00
#
_symmetry.space_group_name_H-M   'P 1'
#
loop_
_entity.id
_entity.type
_entity.pdbx_description
1 polymer ?
#
loop_
_entity_poly.entity_id
_entity_poly.type
_entity_poly.pdbx_seq_one_letter_code
_entity_poly.pdbx_strand_id
1 'polypeptide(L)'
;MERIADSVMLLALVVVSLGPLRCLRDTLKPTALNMAWPWFCLAWIAWTAAFGLRLSGETTEGILHAAWYVAAVATLAPLVAVLGGRWPTSHVWSLFVVLPLLLVLLWPVAAAWLGMARWDRFELEPPMLLGGLLVSVMGWGNYVGSRWTVEALLGMLGTMLLLCSLTPEISPPSLQADRCGVGLACLLILTSAVVWKRSHQKPPAEPGDDQAWIDFQTVFGMVWSRRIQDRVNEQAREKCWPVRLGPRGWLDTTGQPIGLGSPRHSDGGESSGEALDSAPPPESEARSFFLWLLQKFVDPKWIARHG
;
A
#
# COMPACT_ATOMS: atom_id res chain seq x y z
N MET A 1 -5.55 22.78 -27.28
CA MET A 1 -4.47 22.52 -26.29
C MET A 1 -4.86 21.43 -25.29
N GLU A 2 -6.08 21.42 -24.76
CA GLU A 2 -6.53 20.42 -23.78
C GLU A 2 -6.42 18.97 -24.30
N ARG A 3 -6.90 18.67 -25.48
CA ARG A 3 -6.80 17.30 -26.06
C ARG A 3 -5.37 16.80 -26.19
N ILE A 4 -4.41 17.67 -26.49
CA ILE A 4 -2.99 17.27 -26.55
C ILE A 4 -2.49 16.94 -25.14
N ALA A 5 -2.83 17.74 -24.15
CA ALA A 5 -2.47 17.49 -22.74
C ALA A 5 -3.06 16.16 -22.25
N ASP A 6 -4.33 15.88 -22.57
CA ASP A 6 -5.00 14.62 -22.20
C ASP A 6 -4.38 13.40 -22.89
N SER A 7 -4.01 13.53 -24.18
CA SER A 7 -3.30 12.46 -24.91
C SER A 7 -1.93 12.17 -24.30
N VAL A 8 -1.18 13.22 -23.95
CA VAL A 8 0.12 13.07 -23.25
C VAL A 8 -0.07 12.41 -21.89
N MET A 9 -1.13 12.80 -21.16
CA MET A 9 -1.43 12.21 -19.85
C MET A 9 -1.80 10.74 -19.96
N LEU A 10 -2.63 10.35 -20.93
CA LEU A 10 -2.95 8.93 -21.20
C LEU A 10 -1.69 8.15 -21.57
N LEU A 11 -0.85 8.69 -22.43
CA LEU A 11 0.42 8.06 -22.80
C LEU A 11 1.33 7.92 -21.57
N ALA A 12 1.43 8.94 -20.75
CA ALA A 12 2.19 8.91 -19.50
C ALA A 12 1.63 7.85 -18.52
N LEU A 13 0.30 7.79 -18.36
CA LEU A 13 -0.35 6.77 -17.54
C LEU A 13 -0.02 5.36 -18.03
N VAL A 14 -0.09 5.11 -19.34
CA VAL A 14 0.20 3.80 -19.92
C VAL A 14 1.70 3.47 -19.82
N VAL A 15 2.56 4.36 -20.30
CA VAL A 15 4.00 4.07 -20.42
C VAL A 15 4.71 4.10 -19.07
N VAL A 16 4.47 5.17 -18.28
CA VAL A 16 5.15 5.35 -16.98
C VAL A 16 4.68 4.33 -15.95
N SER A 17 3.43 3.86 -16.03
CA SER A 17 2.90 2.90 -15.06
C SER A 17 3.27 1.45 -15.36
N LEU A 18 3.57 1.07 -16.61
CA LEU A 18 3.91 -0.32 -16.95
C LEU A 18 5.18 -0.82 -16.25
N GLY A 19 6.21 0.02 -16.15
CA GLY A 19 7.43 -0.31 -15.44
C GLY A 19 7.19 -0.56 -13.94
N PRO A 20 6.63 0.43 -13.21
CA PRO A 20 6.22 0.26 -11.81
C PRO A 20 5.32 -0.93 -11.57
N LEU A 21 4.33 -1.20 -12.43
CA LEU A 21 3.43 -2.35 -12.30
C LEU A 21 4.19 -3.69 -12.36
N ARG A 22 5.15 -3.84 -13.27
CA ARG A 22 6.00 -5.04 -13.34
C ARG A 22 6.86 -5.18 -12.09
N CYS A 23 7.54 -4.10 -11.68
CA CYS A 23 8.35 -4.08 -10.48
C CYS A 23 7.53 -4.41 -9.23
N LEU A 24 6.32 -3.85 -9.11
CA LEU A 24 5.38 -4.14 -8.03
C LEU A 24 4.99 -5.62 -8.01
N ARG A 25 4.71 -6.23 -9.17
CA ARG A 25 4.43 -7.66 -9.28
C ARG A 25 5.57 -8.51 -8.73
N ASP A 26 6.80 -8.20 -9.13
CA ASP A 26 7.97 -8.96 -8.69
C ASP A 26 8.23 -8.79 -7.18
N THR A 27 7.94 -7.62 -6.64
CA THR A 27 8.00 -7.34 -5.19
C THR A 27 6.90 -8.06 -4.42
N LEU A 28 5.67 -8.11 -4.94
CA LEU A 28 4.52 -8.73 -4.26
C LEU A 28 4.51 -10.26 -4.39
N LYS A 29 5.06 -10.82 -5.47
CA LYS A 29 5.03 -12.26 -5.74
C LYS A 29 5.54 -13.14 -4.58
N PRO A 30 6.65 -12.81 -3.90
CA PRO A 30 7.14 -13.57 -2.76
C PRO A 30 6.44 -13.20 -1.44
N THR A 31 5.30 -12.52 -1.47
CA THR A 31 4.57 -12.06 -0.28
C THR A 31 3.13 -12.52 -0.28
N ALA A 32 2.49 -12.49 0.89
CA ALA A 32 1.05 -12.74 1.03
C ALA A 32 0.18 -11.71 0.28
N LEU A 33 0.78 -10.60 -0.18
CA LEU A 33 0.10 -9.54 -0.94
C LEU A 33 0.01 -9.81 -2.45
N ASN A 34 0.46 -10.97 -2.92
CA ASN A 34 0.31 -11.34 -4.34
C ASN A 34 -1.16 -11.19 -4.82
N MET A 35 -2.13 -11.39 -3.92
CA MET A 35 -3.55 -11.17 -4.21
C MET A 35 -3.96 -9.69 -4.38
N ALA A 36 -3.13 -8.73 -3.99
CA ALA A 36 -3.38 -7.32 -4.27
C ALA A 36 -3.06 -6.93 -5.72
N TRP A 37 -2.23 -7.73 -6.40
CA TRP A 37 -1.81 -7.47 -7.79
C TRP A 37 -2.97 -7.32 -8.79
N PRO A 38 -3.95 -8.26 -8.87
CA PRO A 38 -5.07 -8.11 -9.79
C PRO A 38 -5.89 -6.85 -9.52
N TRP A 39 -6.01 -6.40 -8.26
CA TRP A 39 -6.69 -5.15 -7.91
C TRP A 39 -5.92 -3.93 -8.41
N PHE A 40 -4.59 -3.92 -8.36
CA PHE A 40 -3.78 -2.88 -8.99
C PHE A 40 -3.99 -2.83 -10.51
N CYS A 41 -4.05 -3.98 -11.17
CA CYS A 41 -4.34 -4.05 -12.61
C CYS A 41 -5.74 -3.50 -12.92
N LEU A 42 -6.75 -3.85 -12.12
CA LEU A 42 -8.11 -3.34 -12.27
C LEU A 42 -8.16 -1.82 -12.12
N ALA A 43 -7.50 -1.27 -11.10
CA ALA A 43 -7.40 0.17 -10.91
C ALA A 43 -6.74 0.86 -12.11
N TRP A 44 -5.63 0.32 -12.61
CA TRP A 44 -4.94 0.84 -13.77
C TRP A 44 -5.81 0.83 -15.03
N ILE A 45 -6.56 -0.26 -15.29
CA ILE A 45 -7.51 -0.37 -16.39
C ILE A 45 -8.62 0.69 -16.26
N ALA A 46 -9.18 0.87 -15.04
CA ALA A 46 -10.22 1.84 -14.78
C ALA A 46 -9.76 3.28 -15.06
N TRP A 47 -8.55 3.65 -14.63
CA TRP A 47 -7.96 4.96 -14.94
C TRP A 47 -7.72 5.15 -16.43
N THR A 48 -7.20 4.13 -17.12
CA THR A 48 -6.98 4.18 -18.57
C THR A 48 -8.29 4.34 -19.33
N ALA A 49 -9.35 3.64 -18.91
CA ALA A 49 -10.68 3.76 -19.49
C ALA A 49 -11.29 5.15 -19.26
N ALA A 50 -11.18 5.72 -18.05
CA ALA A 50 -11.69 7.06 -17.74
C ALA A 50 -11.00 8.13 -18.60
N PHE A 51 -9.68 8.06 -18.79
CA PHE A 51 -8.98 8.95 -19.73
C PHE A 51 -9.35 8.71 -21.19
N GLY A 52 -9.56 7.47 -21.59
CA GLY A 52 -10.04 7.15 -22.94
C GLY A 52 -11.40 7.77 -23.23
N LEU A 53 -12.33 7.68 -22.28
CA LEU A 53 -13.65 8.32 -22.37
C LEU A 53 -13.54 9.85 -22.44
N ARG A 54 -12.68 10.47 -21.63
CA ARG A 54 -12.43 11.90 -21.67
C ARG A 54 -11.88 12.34 -23.04
N LEU A 55 -10.96 11.58 -23.62
CA LEU A 55 -10.36 11.90 -24.93
C LEU A 55 -11.34 11.77 -26.09
N SER A 56 -12.29 10.81 -26.02
CA SER A 56 -13.28 10.64 -27.08
C SER A 56 -14.13 11.90 -27.29
N GLY A 57 -14.41 12.63 -26.20
CA GLY A 57 -15.20 13.87 -26.22
C GLY A 57 -16.68 13.66 -26.61
N GLU A 58 -17.10 12.41 -26.79
CA GLU A 58 -18.45 12.04 -27.20
C GLU A 58 -19.32 11.57 -26.03
N THR A 59 -18.72 11.48 -24.83
CA THR A 59 -19.40 11.00 -23.62
C THR A 59 -20.11 12.12 -22.88
N THR A 60 -21.27 11.80 -22.30
CA THR A 60 -21.95 12.72 -21.39
C THR A 60 -21.14 12.96 -20.14
N GLU A 61 -21.32 14.14 -19.52
CA GLU A 61 -20.61 14.50 -18.29
C GLU A 61 -20.84 13.46 -17.18
N GLY A 62 -22.07 12.94 -17.04
CA GLY A 62 -22.39 11.92 -16.02
C GLY A 62 -21.65 10.60 -16.25
N ILE A 63 -21.48 10.15 -17.50
CA ILE A 63 -20.68 8.93 -17.79
C ILE A 63 -19.21 9.17 -17.43
N LEU A 64 -18.66 10.33 -17.72
CA LEU A 64 -17.29 10.67 -17.36
C LEU A 64 -17.10 10.73 -15.83
N HIS A 65 -18.03 11.35 -15.11
CA HIS A 65 -18.03 11.39 -13.66
C HIS A 65 -18.10 9.98 -13.04
N ALA A 66 -18.99 9.12 -13.57
CA ALA A 66 -19.05 7.71 -13.16
C ALA A 66 -17.73 6.97 -13.41
N ALA A 67 -17.07 7.23 -14.54
CA ALA A 67 -15.77 6.63 -14.84
C ALA A 67 -14.67 7.08 -13.86
N TRP A 68 -14.61 8.36 -13.50
CA TRP A 68 -13.69 8.85 -12.46
C TRP A 68 -13.98 8.21 -11.10
N TYR A 69 -15.26 8.09 -10.75
CA TYR A 69 -15.67 7.42 -9.53
C TYR A 69 -15.22 5.95 -9.50
N VAL A 70 -15.48 5.19 -10.57
CA VAL A 70 -15.04 3.80 -10.69
C VAL A 70 -13.52 3.68 -10.55
N ALA A 71 -12.76 4.56 -11.18
CA ALA A 71 -11.31 4.58 -11.10
C ALA A 71 -10.82 4.87 -9.67
N ALA A 72 -11.44 5.82 -8.96
CA ALA A 72 -11.15 6.11 -7.57
C ALA A 72 -11.45 4.92 -6.65
N VAL A 73 -12.63 4.32 -6.77
CA VAL A 73 -13.03 3.13 -6.00
C VAL A 73 -12.10 1.94 -6.28
N ALA A 74 -11.75 1.70 -7.56
CA ALA A 74 -10.81 0.66 -7.93
C ALA A 74 -9.42 0.87 -7.30
N THR A 75 -8.98 2.14 -7.11
CA THR A 75 -7.72 2.46 -6.43
C THR A 75 -7.74 2.09 -4.95
N LEU A 76 -8.91 2.10 -4.30
CA LEU A 76 -9.04 1.69 -2.90
C LEU A 76 -8.94 0.16 -2.73
N ALA A 77 -9.27 -0.61 -3.75
CA ALA A 77 -9.28 -2.08 -3.67
C ALA A 77 -7.92 -2.69 -3.28
N PRO A 78 -6.78 -2.37 -3.95
CA PRO A 78 -5.49 -2.89 -3.55
C PRO A 78 -5.06 -2.43 -2.16
N LEU A 79 -5.41 -1.19 -1.75
CA LEU A 79 -5.09 -0.67 -0.43
C LEU A 79 -5.80 -1.46 0.69
N VAL A 80 -7.08 -1.80 0.47
CA VAL A 80 -7.85 -2.65 1.40
C VAL A 80 -7.36 -4.10 1.35
N ALA A 81 -6.95 -4.61 0.19
CA ALA A 81 -6.40 -5.95 0.05
C ALA A 81 -5.14 -6.15 0.90
N VAL A 82 -4.30 -5.12 1.04
CA VAL A 82 -3.11 -5.14 1.90
C VAL A 82 -3.46 -5.36 3.38
N LEU A 83 -4.58 -4.83 3.86
CA LEU A 83 -5.01 -5.00 5.26
C LEU A 83 -5.29 -6.46 5.63
N GLY A 84 -5.60 -7.32 4.65
CA GLY A 84 -5.79 -8.75 4.82
C GLY A 84 -4.57 -9.60 4.47
N GLY A 85 -3.40 -8.99 4.26
CA GLY A 85 -2.19 -9.63 3.75
C GLY A 85 -1.49 -10.57 4.73
N ARG A 86 -2.14 -11.69 5.11
CA ARG A 86 -1.56 -12.76 5.93
C ARG A 86 -1.81 -14.14 5.30
N TRP A 87 -0.79 -14.98 5.26
CA TRP A 87 -0.94 -16.37 4.88
C TRP A 87 -1.70 -17.18 5.96
N PRO A 88 -2.59 -18.14 5.58
CA PRO A 88 -3.06 -18.47 4.23
C PRO A 88 -4.34 -17.73 3.83
N THR A 89 -4.80 -16.74 4.60
CA THR A 89 -6.16 -16.14 4.52
C THR A 89 -6.30 -15.01 3.49
N SER A 90 -5.25 -14.65 2.74
CA SER A 90 -5.28 -13.52 1.79
C SER A 90 -6.32 -13.66 0.68
N HIS A 91 -6.57 -14.89 0.17
CA HIS A 91 -7.62 -15.16 -0.82
C HIS A 91 -9.02 -14.96 -0.25
N VAL A 92 -9.24 -15.47 0.98
CA VAL A 92 -10.51 -15.34 1.69
C VAL A 92 -10.84 -13.88 1.94
N TRP A 93 -9.84 -13.08 2.36
CA TRP A 93 -9.99 -11.64 2.55
C TRP A 93 -10.40 -10.92 1.26
N SER A 94 -9.72 -11.20 0.16
CA SER A 94 -10.04 -10.58 -1.13
C SER A 94 -11.46 -10.90 -1.59
N LEU A 95 -11.93 -12.14 -1.40
CA LEU A 95 -13.26 -12.56 -1.82
C LEU A 95 -14.36 -12.07 -0.88
N PHE A 96 -14.15 -12.15 0.44
CA PHE A 96 -15.20 -11.88 1.43
C PHE A 96 -15.19 -10.47 2.01
N VAL A 97 -14.13 -9.69 1.78
CA VAL A 97 -14.05 -8.30 2.26
C VAL A 97 -13.90 -7.32 1.10
N VAL A 98 -12.88 -7.50 0.25
CA VAL A 98 -12.61 -6.53 -0.83
C VAL A 98 -13.72 -6.53 -1.87
N LEU A 99 -14.13 -7.71 -2.34
CA LEU A 99 -15.17 -7.80 -3.37
C LEU A 99 -16.53 -7.26 -2.91
N PRO A 100 -17.09 -7.65 -1.76
CA PRO A 100 -18.36 -7.06 -1.27
C PRO A 100 -18.25 -5.56 -1.02
N LEU A 101 -17.12 -5.06 -0.50
CA LEU A 101 -16.89 -3.64 -0.30
C LEU A 101 -16.94 -2.87 -1.63
N LEU A 102 -16.30 -3.41 -2.68
CA LEU A 102 -16.37 -2.82 -4.01
C LEU A 102 -17.80 -2.84 -4.59
N LEU A 103 -18.53 -3.93 -4.42
CA LEU A 103 -19.93 -4.01 -4.87
C LEU A 103 -20.80 -2.95 -4.20
N VAL A 104 -20.61 -2.72 -2.89
CA VAL A 104 -21.33 -1.67 -2.17
C VAL A 104 -20.91 -0.29 -2.66
N LEU A 105 -19.62 0.00 -2.76
CA LEU A 105 -19.14 1.30 -3.23
C LEU A 105 -19.51 1.56 -4.70
N LEU A 106 -19.56 0.54 -5.56
CA LEU A 106 -19.94 0.71 -6.97
C LEU A 106 -21.45 0.68 -7.19
N TRP A 107 -22.25 0.54 -6.13
CA TRP A 107 -23.73 0.54 -6.24
C TRP A 107 -24.31 1.74 -6.98
N PRO A 108 -23.85 3.01 -6.80
CA PRO A 108 -24.37 4.15 -7.54
C PRO A 108 -24.25 3.97 -9.06
N VAL A 109 -23.12 3.41 -9.53
CA VAL A 109 -22.91 3.14 -10.96
C VAL A 109 -23.82 1.99 -11.42
N ALA A 110 -23.95 0.93 -10.61
CA ALA A 110 -24.84 -0.20 -10.91
C ALA A 110 -26.30 0.26 -10.97
N ALA A 111 -26.74 1.12 -10.06
CA ALA A 111 -28.10 1.69 -10.04
C ALA A 111 -28.40 2.50 -11.32
N ALA A 112 -27.41 3.29 -11.79
CA ALA A 112 -27.54 4.01 -13.06
C ALA A 112 -27.65 3.05 -14.25
N TRP A 113 -26.86 1.97 -14.28
CA TRP A 113 -26.93 0.93 -15.30
C TRP A 113 -28.27 0.18 -15.32
N LEU A 114 -28.88 -0.02 -14.16
CA LEU A 114 -30.20 -0.65 -14.02
C LEU A 114 -31.38 0.30 -14.31
N GLY A 115 -31.08 1.56 -14.72
CA GLY A 115 -32.11 2.57 -15.01
C GLY A 115 -32.78 3.16 -13.75
N MET A 116 -32.23 2.90 -12.55
CA MET A 116 -32.73 3.45 -11.28
C MET A 116 -32.23 4.87 -11.02
N ALA A 117 -31.18 5.29 -11.72
CA ALA A 117 -30.59 6.63 -11.65
C ALA A 117 -30.33 7.16 -13.06
N ARG A 118 -30.14 8.50 -13.17
CA ARG A 118 -29.96 9.15 -14.46
C ARG A 118 -28.48 9.24 -14.81
N TRP A 119 -28.14 8.96 -16.07
CA TRP A 119 -26.79 9.06 -16.61
C TRP A 119 -26.35 10.47 -17.01
N ASP A 120 -27.32 11.39 -17.17
CA ASP A 120 -27.01 12.78 -17.53
C ASP A 120 -26.29 13.53 -16.40
N ARG A 121 -26.55 13.13 -15.14
CA ARG A 121 -25.87 13.63 -13.95
C ARG A 121 -25.56 12.49 -13.01
N PHE A 122 -24.30 12.09 -12.96
CA PHE A 122 -23.84 11.15 -11.95
C PHE A 122 -23.49 11.93 -10.68
N GLU A 123 -24.25 11.71 -9.64
CA GLU A 123 -24.11 12.34 -8.33
C GLU A 123 -23.96 11.26 -7.25
N LEU A 124 -23.12 11.54 -6.27
CA LEU A 124 -22.86 10.62 -5.16
C LEU A 124 -23.67 11.03 -3.95
N GLU A 125 -24.48 10.11 -3.45
CA GLU A 125 -25.26 10.32 -2.23
C GLU A 125 -24.37 10.37 -0.97
N PRO A 126 -24.72 11.15 0.08
CA PRO A 126 -23.94 11.30 1.30
C PRO A 126 -23.52 9.99 1.97
N PRO A 127 -24.35 8.92 2.05
CA PRO A 127 -23.92 7.65 2.64
C PRO A 127 -22.79 6.98 1.86
N MET A 128 -22.81 7.06 0.52
CA MET A 128 -21.76 6.52 -0.33
C MET A 128 -20.48 7.33 -0.22
N LEU A 129 -20.60 8.66 -0.13
CA LEU A 129 -19.47 9.54 0.16
C LEU A 129 -18.79 9.14 1.48
N LEU A 130 -19.57 9.03 2.57
CA LEU A 130 -19.01 8.64 3.88
C LEU A 130 -18.32 7.28 3.84
N GLY A 131 -18.91 6.29 3.16
CA GLY A 131 -18.29 4.99 2.96
C GLY A 131 -16.96 5.09 2.21
N GLY A 132 -16.92 5.84 1.10
CA GLY A 132 -15.72 6.08 0.31
C GLY A 132 -14.62 6.82 1.09
N LEU A 133 -14.99 7.83 1.88
CA LEU A 133 -14.06 8.57 2.75
C LEU A 133 -13.47 7.67 3.83
N LEU A 134 -14.29 6.86 4.50
CA LEU A 134 -13.84 5.92 5.52
C LEU A 134 -12.83 4.92 4.94
N VAL A 135 -13.15 4.33 3.79
CA VAL A 135 -12.26 3.37 3.11
C VAL A 135 -10.98 4.05 2.64
N SER A 136 -11.04 5.31 2.20
CA SER A 136 -9.87 6.11 1.85
C SER A 136 -8.94 6.32 3.05
N VAL A 137 -9.50 6.67 4.21
CA VAL A 137 -8.72 6.81 5.45
C VAL A 137 -8.10 5.48 5.86
N MET A 138 -8.85 4.38 5.80
CA MET A 138 -8.33 3.05 6.16
C MET A 138 -7.21 2.60 5.21
N GLY A 139 -7.41 2.77 3.91
CA GLY A 139 -6.48 2.31 2.88
C GLY A 139 -5.19 3.14 2.84
N TRP A 140 -5.31 4.42 2.60
CA TRP A 140 -4.16 5.34 2.54
C TRP A 140 -3.51 5.54 3.91
N GLY A 141 -4.33 5.64 4.98
CA GLY A 141 -3.87 5.81 6.36
C GLY A 141 -2.93 4.69 6.82
N ASN A 142 -3.08 3.47 6.27
CA ASN A 142 -2.17 2.38 6.56
C ASN A 142 -0.69 2.68 6.21
N TYR A 143 -0.43 3.66 5.33
CA TYR A 143 0.92 4.04 4.93
C TYR A 143 1.44 5.32 5.58
N VAL A 144 0.61 5.99 6.39
CA VAL A 144 1.02 7.14 7.19
C VAL A 144 1.93 6.67 8.32
N GLY A 145 3.10 7.28 8.44
CA GLY A 145 4.17 6.85 9.35
C GLY A 145 5.22 5.95 8.69
N SER A 146 4.97 5.47 7.46
CA SER A 146 5.96 4.78 6.64
C SER A 146 6.77 5.78 5.78
N ARG A 147 7.72 5.27 5.00
CA ARG A 147 8.45 6.10 4.01
C ARG A 147 7.55 6.69 2.91
N TRP A 148 6.30 6.22 2.81
CA TRP A 148 5.29 6.65 1.83
C TRP A 148 4.26 7.62 2.43
N THR A 149 4.54 8.23 3.57
CA THR A 149 3.60 9.12 4.27
C THR A 149 3.10 10.26 3.39
N VAL A 150 3.99 10.93 2.66
CA VAL A 150 3.61 12.07 1.82
C VAL A 150 2.73 11.62 0.66
N GLU A 151 3.13 10.55 -0.03
CA GLU A 151 2.39 9.98 -1.14
C GLU A 151 1.01 9.46 -0.69
N ALA A 152 0.94 8.86 0.49
CA ALA A 152 -0.30 8.37 1.08
C ALA A 152 -1.25 9.54 1.44
N LEU A 153 -0.75 10.61 2.04
CA LEU A 153 -1.54 11.80 2.36
C LEU A 153 -2.04 12.51 1.10
N LEU A 154 -1.21 12.63 0.08
CA LEU A 154 -1.62 13.22 -1.21
C LEU A 154 -2.64 12.34 -1.92
N GLY A 155 -2.46 11.01 -1.95
CA GLY A 155 -3.43 10.07 -2.51
C GLY A 155 -4.76 10.09 -1.77
N MET A 156 -4.73 10.15 -0.45
CA MET A 156 -5.91 10.30 0.40
C MET A 156 -6.65 11.59 0.09
N LEU A 157 -5.94 12.72 0.10
CA LEU A 157 -6.52 14.04 -0.19
C LEU A 157 -7.12 14.08 -1.61
N GLY A 158 -6.39 13.60 -2.61
CA GLY A 158 -6.89 13.56 -4.00
C GLY A 158 -8.14 12.70 -4.15
N THR A 159 -8.18 11.54 -3.50
CA THR A 159 -9.36 10.65 -3.49
C THR A 159 -10.54 11.34 -2.80
N MET A 160 -10.33 11.98 -1.66
CA MET A 160 -11.36 12.70 -0.93
C MET A 160 -11.92 13.89 -1.74
N LEU A 161 -11.04 14.67 -2.35
CA LEU A 161 -11.46 15.80 -3.20
C LEU A 161 -12.30 15.34 -4.40
N LEU A 162 -11.91 14.23 -5.04
CA LEU A 162 -12.68 13.66 -6.13
C LEU A 162 -14.06 13.17 -5.66
N LEU A 163 -14.12 12.43 -4.55
CA LEU A 163 -15.40 11.96 -4.01
C LEU A 163 -16.32 13.13 -3.58
N CYS A 164 -15.76 14.13 -2.91
CA CYS A 164 -16.52 15.34 -2.54
C CYS A 164 -17.02 16.12 -3.76
N SER A 165 -16.23 16.19 -4.84
CA SER A 165 -16.63 16.90 -6.06
C SER A 165 -17.81 16.27 -6.80
N LEU A 166 -18.07 14.97 -6.54
CA LEU A 166 -19.19 14.20 -7.08
C LEU A 166 -20.46 14.31 -6.21
N THR A 167 -20.39 15.04 -5.08
CA THR A 167 -21.50 15.20 -4.14
C THR A 167 -21.99 16.66 -4.17
N PRO A 168 -23.06 16.99 -4.88
CA PRO A 168 -23.49 18.38 -5.11
C PRO A 168 -23.79 19.16 -3.83
N GLU A 169 -24.28 18.45 -2.80
CA GLU A 169 -24.67 19.04 -1.51
C GLU A 169 -23.46 19.61 -0.74
N ILE A 170 -22.26 19.13 -1.01
CA ILE A 170 -21.02 19.47 -0.28
C ILE A 170 -20.02 20.18 -1.21
N SER A 171 -20.11 19.92 -2.52
CA SER A 171 -19.15 20.43 -3.49
C SER A 171 -19.30 21.94 -3.72
N PRO A 172 -18.28 22.75 -3.45
CA PRO A 172 -18.29 24.14 -3.89
C PRO A 172 -18.25 24.23 -5.43
N PRO A 173 -18.87 25.26 -6.05
CA PRO A 173 -18.93 25.39 -7.51
C PRO A 173 -17.57 25.42 -8.22
N SER A 174 -16.50 25.74 -7.48
CA SER A 174 -15.13 25.77 -7.97
C SER A 174 -14.49 24.37 -8.08
N LEU A 175 -15.06 23.36 -7.39
CA LEU A 175 -14.52 22.00 -7.34
C LEU A 175 -15.18 21.15 -8.44
N GLN A 176 -14.52 21.06 -9.58
CA GLN A 176 -15.00 20.28 -10.72
C GLN A 176 -14.45 18.85 -10.65
N ALA A 177 -15.34 17.85 -10.74
CA ALA A 177 -14.99 16.43 -10.67
C ALA A 177 -13.93 16.03 -11.70
N ASP A 178 -14.03 16.59 -12.90
CA ASP A 178 -13.08 16.34 -13.97
C ASP A 178 -11.65 16.82 -13.63
N ARG A 179 -11.51 18.01 -13.04
CA ARG A 179 -10.20 18.51 -12.58
C ARG A 179 -9.65 17.70 -11.43
N CYS A 180 -10.51 17.26 -10.51
CA CYS A 180 -10.11 16.39 -9.39
C CYS A 180 -9.66 15.01 -9.89
N GLY A 181 -10.37 14.44 -10.88
CA GLY A 181 -9.99 13.18 -11.50
C GLY A 181 -8.62 13.25 -12.17
N VAL A 182 -8.40 14.29 -13.01
CA VAL A 182 -7.08 14.53 -13.63
C VAL A 182 -6.01 14.76 -12.57
N GLY A 183 -6.28 15.56 -11.55
CA GLY A 183 -5.35 15.83 -10.45
C GLY A 183 -4.92 14.56 -9.71
N LEU A 184 -5.88 13.70 -9.36
CA LEU A 184 -5.59 12.42 -8.69
C LEU A 184 -4.77 11.49 -9.60
N ALA A 185 -5.09 11.41 -10.88
CA ALA A 185 -4.31 10.63 -11.83
C ALA A 185 -2.86 11.12 -11.95
N CYS A 186 -2.64 12.44 -12.00
CA CYS A 186 -1.30 13.02 -11.99
C CYS A 186 -0.53 12.60 -10.72
N LEU A 187 -1.17 12.64 -9.55
CA LEU A 187 -0.57 12.21 -8.29
C LEU A 187 -0.21 10.72 -8.34
N LEU A 188 -1.07 9.86 -8.88
CA LEU A 188 -0.82 8.43 -9.02
C LEU A 188 0.33 8.13 -9.99
N ILE A 189 0.46 8.88 -11.08
CA ILE A 189 1.59 8.77 -12.02
C ILE A 189 2.88 9.21 -11.34
N LEU A 190 2.87 10.35 -10.64
CA LEU A 190 4.05 10.84 -9.92
C LEU A 190 4.50 9.87 -8.82
N THR A 191 3.56 9.34 -8.02
CA THR A 191 3.88 8.33 -7.00
C THR A 191 4.45 7.06 -7.63
N SER A 192 3.89 6.61 -8.75
CA SER A 192 4.40 5.46 -9.51
C SER A 192 5.85 5.69 -9.99
N ALA A 193 6.15 6.89 -10.51
CA ALA A 193 7.49 7.26 -10.93
C ALA A 193 8.49 7.31 -9.76
N VAL A 194 8.06 7.82 -8.60
CA VAL A 194 8.89 7.83 -7.37
C VAL A 194 9.16 6.41 -6.89
N VAL A 195 8.14 5.54 -6.86
CA VAL A 195 8.29 4.11 -6.52
C VAL A 195 9.28 3.45 -7.46
N TRP A 196 9.12 3.66 -8.77
CA TRP A 196 10.03 3.15 -9.78
C TRP A 196 11.47 3.58 -9.56
N LYS A 197 11.71 4.88 -9.34
CA LYS A 197 13.05 5.43 -9.07
C LYS A 197 13.67 4.79 -7.82
N ARG A 198 12.91 4.69 -6.72
CA ARG A 198 13.39 4.13 -5.46
C ARG A 198 13.66 2.62 -5.53
N SER A 199 12.89 1.87 -6.32
CA SER A 199 13.11 0.42 -6.51
C SER A 199 14.36 0.09 -7.32
N HIS A 200 14.90 1.06 -8.10
CA HIS A 200 16.14 0.91 -8.85
C HIS A 200 17.37 1.47 -8.11
N GLN A 201 17.19 2.06 -6.93
CA GLN A 201 18.33 2.43 -6.09
C GLN A 201 18.94 1.15 -5.51
N LYS A 202 20.29 1.05 -5.57
CA LYS A 202 20.99 -0.09 -4.99
C LYS A 202 20.60 -0.27 -3.52
N PRO A 203 20.29 -1.51 -3.10
CA PRO A 203 20.13 -1.80 -1.68
C PRO A 203 21.41 -1.43 -0.93
N PRO A 204 21.32 -1.14 0.38
CA PRO A 204 22.51 -0.94 1.21
C PRO A 204 23.47 -2.11 1.07
N ALA A 205 24.76 -1.85 1.26
CA ALA A 205 25.83 -2.80 0.99
C ALA A 205 25.75 -4.10 1.83
N GLU A 206 25.10 -4.03 2.98
CA GLU A 206 24.85 -5.17 3.86
C GLU A 206 23.37 -5.18 4.25
N PRO A 207 22.57 -6.11 3.67
CA PRO A 207 21.22 -6.35 4.13
C PRO A 207 21.26 -6.86 5.58
N GLY A 208 20.39 -6.37 6.41
CA GLY A 208 20.27 -6.78 7.81
C GLY A 208 18.82 -6.77 8.26
N ASP A 209 18.56 -7.32 9.44
CA ASP A 209 17.20 -7.44 9.97
C ASP A 209 16.46 -6.09 10.05
N ASP A 210 17.19 -4.99 10.28
CA ASP A 210 16.62 -3.64 10.29
C ASP A 210 16.14 -3.22 8.89
N GLN A 211 16.89 -3.59 7.84
CA GLN A 211 16.47 -3.32 6.47
C GLN A 211 15.24 -4.17 6.10
N ALA A 212 15.24 -5.46 6.46
CA ALA A 212 14.07 -6.32 6.27
C ALA A 212 12.84 -5.76 7.00
N TRP A 213 13.01 -5.19 8.19
CA TRP A 213 11.94 -4.54 8.93
C TRP A 213 11.40 -3.30 8.22
N ILE A 214 12.26 -2.41 7.75
CA ILE A 214 11.88 -1.20 7.01
C ILE A 214 11.18 -1.57 5.69
N ASP A 215 11.68 -2.58 4.98
CA ASP A 215 11.08 -3.05 3.74
C ASP A 215 9.72 -3.72 3.99
N PHE A 216 9.57 -4.46 5.08
CA PHE A 216 8.29 -5.00 5.51
C PHE A 216 7.26 -3.88 5.78
N GLN A 217 7.63 -2.85 6.55
CA GLN A 217 6.76 -1.68 6.80
C GLN A 217 6.33 -0.98 5.51
N THR A 218 7.25 -0.91 4.56
CA THR A 218 7.02 -0.30 3.25
C THR A 218 5.97 -1.04 2.43
N VAL A 219 5.98 -2.36 2.48
CA VAL A 219 5.12 -3.23 1.67
C VAL A 219 3.77 -3.46 2.36
N PHE A 220 3.76 -3.75 3.65
CA PHE A 220 2.56 -4.12 4.42
C PHE A 220 1.89 -2.94 5.14
N GLY A 221 2.58 -1.80 5.25
CA GLY A 221 2.10 -0.61 5.94
C GLY A 221 2.15 -0.73 7.47
N MET A 222 1.64 0.30 8.13
CA MET A 222 1.80 0.48 9.58
C MET A 222 0.91 -0.45 10.42
N VAL A 223 -0.25 -0.87 9.91
CA VAL A 223 -1.17 -1.75 10.66
C VAL A 223 -0.51 -3.09 10.99
N TRP A 224 0.09 -3.74 10.00
CA TRP A 224 0.79 -5.00 10.22
C TRP A 224 2.11 -4.82 10.94
N SER A 225 2.84 -3.76 10.62
CA SER A 225 4.10 -3.44 11.30
C SER A 225 3.89 -3.24 12.79
N ARG A 226 2.86 -2.49 13.17
CA ARG A 226 2.54 -2.29 14.60
C ARG A 226 2.21 -3.60 15.31
N ARG A 227 1.40 -4.46 14.68
CA ARG A 227 1.04 -5.77 15.24
C ARG A 227 2.26 -6.68 15.45
N ILE A 228 3.19 -6.71 14.49
CA ILE A 228 4.43 -7.49 14.63
C ILE A 228 5.31 -6.88 15.72
N GLN A 229 5.50 -5.56 15.71
CA GLN A 229 6.26 -4.85 16.73
C GLN A 229 5.74 -5.14 18.14
N ASP A 230 4.42 -5.01 18.34
CA ASP A 230 3.79 -5.27 19.62
C ASP A 230 3.98 -6.72 20.06
N ARG A 231 3.86 -7.70 19.13
CA ARG A 231 4.04 -9.12 19.43
C ARG A 231 5.48 -9.48 19.78
N VAL A 232 6.46 -8.93 19.04
CA VAL A 232 7.89 -9.11 19.36
C VAL A 232 8.22 -8.51 20.71
N ASN A 233 7.74 -7.30 21.00
CA ASN A 233 8.01 -6.62 22.25
C ASN A 233 7.28 -7.25 23.47
N GLU A 234 6.12 -7.86 23.26
CA GLU A 234 5.43 -8.66 24.26
C GLU A 234 6.27 -9.89 24.63
N GLN A 235 6.73 -10.64 23.61
CA GLN A 235 7.58 -11.82 23.83
C GLN A 235 8.93 -11.45 24.44
N ALA A 236 9.53 -10.31 24.06
CA ALA A 236 10.76 -9.81 24.66
C ALA A 236 10.60 -9.53 26.18
N ARG A 237 9.45 -8.99 26.58
CA ARG A 237 9.14 -8.77 28.00
C ARG A 237 8.94 -10.09 28.75
N GLU A 238 8.18 -11.04 28.18
CA GLU A 238 7.94 -12.35 28.80
C GLU A 238 9.21 -13.15 29.02
N LYS A 239 10.12 -13.11 28.02
CA LYS A 239 11.38 -13.85 28.05
C LYS A 239 12.57 -13.05 28.61
N CYS A 240 12.34 -11.82 29.06
CA CYS A 240 13.38 -10.92 29.55
C CYS A 240 14.54 -10.70 28.54
N TRP A 241 14.23 -10.63 27.24
CA TRP A 241 15.25 -10.32 26.25
C TRP A 241 15.79 -8.89 26.42
N PRO A 242 17.12 -8.67 26.25
CA PRO A 242 17.72 -7.34 26.41
C PRO A 242 17.50 -6.42 25.19
N VAL A 243 16.60 -6.80 24.29
CA VAL A 243 16.32 -6.12 23.03
C VAL A 243 14.83 -5.94 22.80
N ARG A 244 14.46 -4.91 22.02
CA ARG A 244 13.09 -4.67 21.57
C ARG A 244 13.07 -4.17 20.13
N LEU A 245 11.98 -4.39 19.42
CA LEU A 245 11.79 -3.90 18.06
C LEU A 245 11.21 -2.47 18.11
N GLY A 246 11.96 -1.51 17.57
CA GLY A 246 11.53 -0.13 17.39
C GLY A 246 11.00 0.16 15.99
N PRO A 247 10.58 1.41 15.71
CA PRO A 247 10.10 1.80 14.38
C PRO A 247 11.14 1.68 13.27
N ARG A 248 12.43 1.83 13.59
CA ARG A 248 13.52 1.83 12.61
C ARG A 248 14.43 0.61 12.70
N GLY A 249 14.12 -0.36 13.57
CA GLY A 249 14.94 -1.54 13.78
C GLY A 249 15.05 -1.89 15.26
N TRP A 250 16.05 -2.67 15.57
CA TRP A 250 16.28 -3.17 16.90
C TRP A 250 16.87 -2.11 17.84
N LEU A 251 16.41 -2.11 19.07
CA LEU A 251 16.83 -1.23 20.15
C LEU A 251 17.26 -2.06 21.36
N ASP A 252 18.26 -1.59 22.10
CA ASP A 252 18.61 -2.11 23.42
C ASP A 252 17.62 -1.69 24.50
N THR A 253 17.87 -2.08 25.74
CA THR A 253 17.07 -1.68 26.91
C THR A 253 17.12 -0.20 27.21
N THR A 254 18.15 0.51 26.72
CA THR A 254 18.33 1.97 26.86
C THR A 254 17.64 2.75 25.74
N GLY A 255 17.16 2.06 24.69
CA GLY A 255 16.54 2.65 23.51
C GLY A 255 17.52 3.07 22.43
N GLN A 256 18.78 2.64 22.52
CA GLN A 256 19.78 2.87 21.49
C GLN A 256 19.66 1.83 20.36
N PRO A 257 19.89 2.21 19.09
CA PRO A 257 19.85 1.27 17.96
C PRO A 257 20.95 0.21 18.10
N ILE A 258 20.58 -1.04 17.85
CA ILE A 258 21.50 -2.18 17.82
C ILE A 258 21.44 -2.79 16.42
N GLY A 259 22.57 -2.81 15.71
CA GLY A 259 22.69 -3.55 14.46
C GLY A 259 22.81 -5.06 14.73
N LEU A 260 21.70 -5.78 14.82
CA LEU A 260 21.71 -7.24 15.02
C LEU A 260 22.21 -8.05 13.80
N GLY A 261 22.62 -7.38 12.72
CA GLY A 261 23.13 -8.03 11.50
C GLY A 261 24.67 -7.98 11.34
N SER A 262 25.35 -7.13 12.10
CA SER A 262 26.82 -7.06 12.03
C SER A 262 27.41 -8.08 13.01
N PRO A 263 28.24 -9.03 12.57
CA PRO A 263 29.02 -9.83 13.51
C PRO A 263 29.83 -8.83 14.33
N ARG A 264 29.54 -8.70 15.62
CA ARG A 264 30.45 -8.00 16.53
C ARG A 264 31.80 -8.66 16.37
N HIS A 265 32.75 -7.96 15.74
CA HIS A 265 34.16 -8.29 15.90
C HIS A 265 34.41 -8.20 17.41
N SER A 266 34.37 -9.34 18.07
CA SER A 266 34.97 -9.48 19.39
C SER A 266 36.46 -9.33 19.17
N ASP A 267 36.98 -8.12 19.42
CA ASP A 267 38.41 -7.92 19.54
C ASP A 267 38.97 -8.94 20.52
N GLY A 268 39.85 -9.76 19.98
CA GLY A 268 40.90 -10.53 20.59
C GLY A 268 40.70 -11.03 22.02
N GLY A 269 40.20 -12.25 22.13
CA GLY A 269 40.33 -13.06 23.32
C GLY A 269 40.16 -14.54 22.89
N GLU A 270 41.24 -15.14 22.39
CA GLU A 270 41.33 -16.60 22.27
C GLU A 270 41.17 -17.21 23.66
N SER A 271 39.99 -17.71 23.94
CA SER A 271 39.74 -18.67 25.02
C SER A 271 39.23 -19.93 24.38
N SER A 272 40.17 -20.81 24.11
CA SER A 272 39.96 -22.25 23.86
C SER A 272 39.33 -22.86 25.12
N GLY A 273 38.04 -23.12 25.10
CA GLY A 273 37.33 -23.77 26.21
C GLY A 273 36.00 -24.31 25.75
N GLU A 274 35.94 -25.64 25.63
CA GLU A 274 34.79 -26.54 25.67
C GLU A 274 33.44 -25.99 25.17
N ALA A 275 33.03 -26.50 24.03
CA ALA A 275 31.65 -26.43 23.55
C ALA A 275 30.72 -27.24 24.48
N LEU A 276 30.40 -26.71 25.63
CA LEU A 276 29.22 -27.12 26.39
C LEU A 276 27.98 -26.50 25.68
N ASP A 277 26.95 -27.29 25.62
CA ASP A 277 25.59 -27.07 25.12
C ASP A 277 25.00 -25.75 25.66
N SER A 278 25.53 -24.61 25.22
CA SER A 278 25.13 -23.29 25.68
C SER A 278 23.91 -22.86 24.90
N ALA A 279 22.80 -22.60 25.60
CA ALA A 279 21.60 -22.01 25.04
C ALA A 279 21.97 -20.81 24.14
N PRO A 280 21.32 -20.66 22.97
CA PRO A 280 21.62 -19.55 22.06
C PRO A 280 21.48 -18.22 22.78
N PRO A 281 22.33 -17.22 22.49
CA PRO A 281 22.25 -15.93 23.15
C PRO A 281 20.86 -15.32 22.94
N PRO A 282 20.30 -14.61 23.94
CA PRO A 282 18.92 -14.08 23.90
C PRO A 282 18.64 -13.18 22.70
N GLU A 283 19.64 -12.54 22.14
CA GLU A 283 19.55 -11.75 20.91
C GLU A 283 19.25 -12.64 19.68
N SER A 284 19.84 -13.83 19.59
CA SER A 284 19.60 -14.78 18.50
C SER A 284 18.19 -15.40 18.60
N GLU A 285 17.68 -15.58 19.82
CA GLU A 285 16.33 -16.06 20.04
C GLU A 285 15.27 -15.02 19.62
N ALA A 286 15.49 -13.75 19.98
CA ALA A 286 14.65 -12.63 19.56
C ALA A 286 14.60 -12.48 18.03
N ARG A 287 15.78 -12.58 17.38
CA ARG A 287 15.91 -12.58 15.92
C ARG A 287 15.15 -13.74 15.28
N SER A 288 15.33 -14.95 15.79
CA SER A 288 14.66 -16.15 15.27
C SER A 288 13.14 -16.03 15.37
N PHE A 289 12.63 -15.50 16.47
CA PHE A 289 11.20 -15.26 16.68
C PHE A 289 10.66 -14.20 15.70
N PHE A 290 11.38 -13.11 15.50
CA PHE A 290 11.02 -12.05 14.54
C PHE A 290 10.95 -12.61 13.12
N LEU A 291 11.97 -13.34 12.67
CA LEU A 291 12.00 -13.96 11.34
C LEU A 291 10.87 -14.98 11.17
N TRP A 292 10.57 -15.77 12.20
CA TRP A 292 9.43 -16.68 12.19
C TRP A 292 8.08 -15.93 12.04
N LEU A 293 7.92 -14.76 12.68
CA LEU A 293 6.73 -13.93 12.47
C LEU A 293 6.66 -13.43 11.04
N LEU A 294 7.76 -12.93 10.47
CA LEU A 294 7.79 -12.45 9.09
C LEU A 294 7.42 -13.54 8.08
N GLN A 295 7.80 -14.81 8.32
CA GLN A 295 7.44 -15.95 7.45
C GLN A 295 5.92 -16.18 7.34
N LYS A 296 5.09 -15.59 8.21
CA LYS A 296 3.62 -15.60 8.04
C LYS A 296 3.13 -14.66 6.94
N PHE A 297 3.99 -13.80 6.42
CA PHE A 297 3.68 -12.75 5.46
C PHE A 297 4.51 -12.85 4.18
N VAL A 298 5.73 -13.34 4.28
CA VAL A 298 6.71 -13.35 3.19
C VAL A 298 7.38 -14.72 3.04
N ASP A 299 7.77 -15.04 1.81
CA ASP A 299 8.52 -16.26 1.48
C ASP A 299 9.94 -16.20 2.10
N PRO A 300 10.54 -17.30 2.52
CA PRO A 300 11.92 -17.34 2.98
C PRO A 300 12.92 -16.70 2.01
N LYS A 301 12.68 -16.80 0.71
CA LYS A 301 13.51 -16.13 -0.31
C LYS A 301 13.45 -14.61 -0.23
N TRP A 302 12.33 -14.05 0.20
CA TRP A 302 12.22 -12.62 0.45
C TRP A 302 13.09 -12.22 1.62
N ILE A 303 13.02 -12.97 2.73
CA ILE A 303 13.86 -12.73 3.91
C ILE A 303 15.35 -12.80 3.55
N ALA A 304 15.77 -13.82 2.80
CA ALA A 304 17.16 -13.98 2.39
C ALA A 304 17.71 -12.84 1.50
N ARG A 305 16.84 -12.03 0.89
CA ARG A 305 17.24 -10.87 0.08
C ARG A 305 17.31 -9.57 0.87
N HIS A 306 16.61 -9.47 1.98
CA HIS A 306 16.40 -8.24 2.71
C HIS A 306 16.92 -8.32 4.16
N GLY A 307 17.14 -9.50 4.71
CA GLY A 307 17.72 -9.82 6.02
C GLY A 307 19.05 -10.53 5.87
#